data_c427750dc5f19e36ef76750d171c1c52
#
_entry.id   c427750dc5f19e36ef76750d171c1c52
#
_cell.length_a   1.000
_cell.length_b   1.000
_cell.length_c   1.000
_cell.angle_alpha   90.00
_cell.angle_beta   90.00
_cell.angle_gamma   90.00
#
_symmetry.space_group_name_H-M   'P 1'
#
loop_
_entity.id
_entity.type
_entity.pdbx_description
1 polymer ?
#
loop_
_entity_poly.entity_id
_entity_poly.type
_entity_poly.pdbx_seq_one_letter_code
_entity_poly.pdbx_strand_id
1 'polypeptide(L)'
;MEYRMYCLSERHLSGIQKTIQAAHAIVEYSLAYGDSPKYKQWVGEDKTIIVLDGGIYTDMLRVVDFLNEKHMNFATFKEPDMGYMMTSIALLVDERVWDASKYGRSYAHYQLMCQEDCELPKLYYNEWVDWIGGKSNELLKTLLFSLKLAI
;
A
#
# COMPACT_ATOMS: atom_id res chain seq x y z
N MET A 1 -7.96 5.20 14.22
CA MET A 1 -7.60 4.93 12.80
C MET A 1 -6.98 3.55 12.74
N GLU A 2 -7.49 2.66 11.90
CA GLU A 2 -6.96 1.31 11.67
C GLU A 2 -5.79 1.33 10.68
N TYR A 3 -4.82 0.46 10.89
CA TYR A 3 -3.70 0.26 9.96
C TYR A 3 -3.66 -1.18 9.47
N ARG A 4 -3.25 -1.38 8.21
CA ARG A 4 -3.00 -2.71 7.64
C ARG A 4 -1.61 -2.77 7.03
N MET A 5 -0.93 -3.88 7.26
CA MET A 5 0.34 -4.17 6.60
C MET A 5 0.07 -4.79 5.23
N TYR A 6 0.39 -4.06 4.19
CA TYR A 6 0.35 -4.56 2.82
C TYR A 6 1.71 -5.10 2.43
N CYS A 7 1.72 -6.32 1.92
CA CYS A 7 2.93 -6.96 1.39
C CYS A 7 2.72 -7.27 -0.10
N LEU A 8 3.67 -6.89 -0.93
CA LEU A 8 3.69 -7.20 -2.35
C LEU A 8 4.76 -8.27 -2.56
N SER A 9 4.37 -9.46 -3.01
CA SER A 9 5.28 -10.58 -3.22
C SER A 9 5.46 -10.88 -4.70
N GLU A 10 6.66 -11.33 -5.08
CA GLU A 10 7.01 -11.64 -6.46
C GLU A 10 6.13 -12.78 -7.01
N ARG A 11 5.69 -12.64 -8.26
CA ARG A 11 4.65 -13.47 -8.88
C ARG A 11 5.01 -14.95 -9.00
N HIS A 12 6.25 -15.27 -9.35
CA HIS A 12 6.68 -16.64 -9.63
C HIS A 12 6.87 -17.50 -8.39
N LEU A 13 6.85 -16.91 -7.20
CA LEU A 13 6.89 -17.66 -5.95
C LEU A 13 5.60 -18.46 -5.74
N SER A 14 5.71 -19.65 -5.15
CA SER A 14 4.53 -20.40 -4.68
C SER A 14 3.76 -19.63 -3.60
N GLY A 15 2.50 -19.99 -3.36
CA GLY A 15 1.69 -19.33 -2.33
C GLY A 15 2.36 -19.35 -0.93
N ILE A 16 2.96 -20.48 -0.56
CA ILE A 16 3.71 -20.60 0.71
C ILE A 16 4.93 -19.69 0.72
N GLN A 17 5.72 -19.68 -0.36
CA GLN A 17 6.89 -18.82 -0.46
C GLN A 17 6.51 -17.35 -0.39
N LYS A 18 5.44 -16.92 -1.08
CA LYS A 18 4.95 -15.53 -1.00
C LYS A 18 4.66 -15.11 0.44
N THR A 19 4.03 -16.00 1.21
CA THR A 19 3.71 -15.73 2.61
C THR A 19 4.98 -15.62 3.47
N ILE A 20 5.94 -16.52 3.27
CA ILE A 20 7.22 -16.48 3.99
C ILE A 20 7.99 -15.20 3.66
N GLN A 21 8.08 -14.84 2.38
CA GLN A 21 8.78 -13.64 1.95
C GLN A 21 8.09 -12.36 2.46
N ALA A 22 6.76 -12.35 2.52
CA ALA A 22 6.00 -11.27 3.14
C ALA A 22 6.33 -11.13 4.63
N ALA A 23 6.42 -12.23 5.37
CA ALA A 23 6.83 -12.21 6.78
C ALA A 23 8.24 -11.63 6.96
N HIS A 24 9.19 -12.00 6.11
CA HIS A 24 10.53 -11.40 6.13
C HIS A 24 10.50 -9.90 5.87
N ALA A 25 9.73 -9.43 4.89
CA ALA A 25 9.60 -8.00 4.61
C ALA A 25 8.97 -7.23 5.78
N ILE A 26 8.03 -7.84 6.52
CA ILE A 26 7.46 -7.25 7.75
C ILE A 26 8.52 -7.13 8.83
N VAL A 27 9.39 -8.12 8.99
CA VAL A 27 10.52 -8.03 9.94
C VAL A 27 11.44 -6.88 9.57
N GLU A 28 11.80 -6.72 8.29
CA GLU A 28 12.59 -5.57 7.82
C GLU A 28 11.87 -4.24 8.08
N TYR A 29 10.54 -4.18 7.86
CA TYR A 29 9.75 -3.00 8.17
C TYR A 29 9.79 -2.69 9.67
N SER A 30 9.70 -3.69 10.54
CA SER A 30 9.75 -3.51 11.99
C SER A 30 11.13 -3.01 12.46
N LEU A 31 12.20 -3.44 11.84
CA LEU A 31 13.55 -2.95 12.13
C LEU A 31 13.69 -1.46 11.76
N ALA A 32 13.12 -1.06 10.63
CA ALA A 32 13.23 0.31 10.12
C ALA A 32 12.26 1.30 10.82
N TYR A 33 11.04 0.86 11.14
CA TYR A 33 9.94 1.74 11.56
C TYR A 33 9.21 1.29 12.84
N GLY A 34 9.75 0.31 13.58
CA GLY A 34 9.12 -0.28 14.78
C GLY A 34 8.84 0.72 15.89
N ASP A 35 9.56 1.83 15.94
CA ASP A 35 9.32 2.89 16.92
C ASP A 35 8.21 3.88 16.55
N SER A 36 7.71 3.83 15.32
CA SER A 36 6.65 4.74 14.88
C SER A 36 5.32 4.44 15.59
N PRO A 37 4.53 5.47 15.96
CA PRO A 37 3.22 5.28 16.58
C PRO A 37 2.26 4.42 15.75
N LYS A 38 2.30 4.56 14.42
CA LYS A 38 1.49 3.77 13.48
C LYS A 38 1.82 2.28 13.54
N TYR A 39 3.11 1.94 13.58
CA TYR A 39 3.55 0.55 13.69
C TYR A 39 3.16 -0.03 15.05
N LYS A 40 3.36 0.70 16.15
CA LYS A 40 3.00 0.26 17.51
C LYS A 40 1.50 -0.02 17.62
N GLN A 41 0.66 0.82 17.02
CA GLN A 41 -0.78 0.56 16.98
C GLN A 41 -1.08 -0.71 16.16
N TRP A 42 -0.54 -0.81 14.93
CA TRP A 42 -0.78 -1.99 14.10
C TRP A 42 -0.37 -3.29 14.79
N VAL A 43 0.84 -3.38 15.34
CA VAL A 43 1.34 -4.61 15.98
C VAL A 43 0.63 -4.92 17.29
N GLY A 44 0.14 -3.90 18.02
CA GLY A 44 -0.59 -4.05 19.27
C GLY A 44 -2.06 -4.44 19.08
N GLU A 45 -2.73 -3.80 18.13
CA GLU A 45 -4.19 -3.83 17.99
C GLU A 45 -4.65 -4.44 16.66
N ASP A 46 -4.30 -3.82 15.54
CA ASP A 46 -4.93 -4.09 14.25
C ASP A 46 -4.50 -5.43 13.63
N LYS A 47 -3.22 -5.71 13.56
CA LYS A 47 -2.59 -6.99 13.14
C LYS A 47 -2.98 -7.52 11.75
N THR A 48 -3.75 -6.78 10.98
CA THR A 48 -4.19 -7.23 9.65
C THR A 48 -3.03 -7.17 8.65
N ILE A 49 -2.82 -8.27 7.94
CA ILE A 49 -1.84 -8.41 6.87
C ILE A 49 -2.56 -8.74 5.57
N ILE A 50 -2.25 -8.01 4.51
CA ILE A 50 -2.76 -8.25 3.15
C ILE A 50 -1.58 -8.55 2.24
N VAL A 51 -1.59 -9.73 1.60
CA VAL A 51 -0.53 -10.11 0.66
C VAL A 51 -1.07 -10.02 -0.76
N LEU A 52 -0.43 -9.18 -1.58
CA LEU A 52 -0.80 -8.91 -2.97
C LEU A 52 0.26 -9.49 -3.93
N ASP A 53 -0.16 -9.82 -5.14
CA ASP A 53 0.74 -10.14 -6.25
C ASP A 53 1.44 -8.84 -6.69
N GLY A 54 2.71 -8.72 -6.38
CA GLY A 54 3.55 -7.57 -6.74
C GLY A 54 3.99 -7.55 -8.21
N GLY A 55 3.61 -8.56 -8.97
CA GLY A 55 4.09 -8.72 -10.34
C GLY A 55 5.44 -9.42 -10.42
N ILE A 56 6.07 -9.31 -11.58
CA ILE A 56 7.44 -9.80 -11.77
C ILE A 56 8.46 -8.82 -11.16
N TYR A 57 9.70 -9.23 -11.06
CA TYR A 57 10.76 -8.45 -10.43
C TYR A 57 10.84 -6.98 -10.93
N THR A 58 10.70 -6.78 -12.23
CA THR A 58 10.73 -5.42 -12.83
C THR A 58 9.52 -4.57 -12.43
N ASP A 59 8.35 -5.17 -12.24
CA ASP A 59 7.17 -4.46 -11.74
C ASP A 59 7.39 -4.02 -10.29
N MET A 60 7.97 -4.89 -9.47
CA MET A 60 8.30 -4.58 -8.08
C MET A 60 9.34 -3.46 -7.96
N LEU A 61 10.35 -3.42 -8.86
CA LEU A 61 11.30 -2.31 -8.91
C LEU A 61 10.59 -0.97 -9.20
N ARG A 62 9.61 -0.95 -10.10
CA ARG A 62 8.80 0.26 -10.38
C ARG A 62 8.00 0.71 -9.16
N VAL A 63 7.48 -0.24 -8.37
CA VAL A 63 6.81 0.08 -7.11
C VAL A 63 7.77 0.71 -6.11
N VAL A 64 8.98 0.15 -5.96
CA VAL A 64 10.02 0.72 -5.10
C VAL A 64 10.38 2.15 -5.53
N ASP A 65 10.59 2.38 -6.83
CA ASP A 65 10.87 3.72 -7.36
C ASP A 65 9.73 4.69 -7.05
N PHE A 66 8.48 4.27 -7.24
CA PHE A 66 7.30 5.06 -6.91
C PHE A 66 7.23 5.41 -5.41
N LEU A 67 7.43 4.42 -4.53
CA LEU A 67 7.40 4.64 -3.07
C LEU A 67 8.51 5.59 -2.61
N ASN A 68 9.71 5.46 -3.18
CA ASN A 68 10.83 6.36 -2.92
C ASN A 68 10.55 7.79 -3.40
N GLU A 69 10.05 7.94 -4.63
CA GLU A 69 9.71 9.24 -5.21
C GLU A 69 8.65 9.98 -4.37
N LYS A 70 7.71 9.25 -3.80
CA LYS A 70 6.65 9.80 -2.95
C LYS A 70 7.00 9.86 -1.47
N HIS A 71 8.25 9.56 -1.10
CA HIS A 71 8.75 9.58 0.28
C HIS A 71 7.90 8.75 1.25
N MET A 72 7.41 7.61 0.80
CA MET A 72 6.61 6.68 1.60
C MET A 72 7.51 5.72 2.38
N ASN A 73 7.10 5.37 3.59
CA ASN A 73 7.80 4.38 4.40
C ASN A 73 7.47 2.97 3.91
N PHE A 74 8.47 2.21 3.55
CA PHE A 74 8.37 0.81 3.15
C PHE A 74 9.66 0.07 3.47
N ALA A 75 9.62 -1.24 3.46
CA ALA A 75 10.79 -2.09 3.54
C ALA A 75 10.75 -3.17 2.45
N THR A 76 11.90 -3.66 2.07
CA THR A 76 12.03 -4.76 1.10
C THR A 76 12.77 -5.91 1.73
N PHE A 77 12.43 -7.13 1.30
CA PHE A 77 13.24 -8.29 1.59
C PHE A 77 13.93 -8.83 0.34
N LYS A 78 15.21 -9.13 0.46
CA LYS A 78 16.04 -9.72 -0.59
C LYS A 78 16.46 -11.11 -0.14
N GLU A 79 16.08 -12.14 -0.90
CA GLU A 79 16.31 -13.52 -0.54
C GLU A 79 17.76 -13.94 -0.86
N PRO A 80 18.60 -14.28 0.14
CA PRO A 80 19.99 -14.68 -0.09
C PRO A 80 20.12 -15.90 -1.00
N ASP A 81 19.23 -16.88 -0.83
CA ASP A 81 19.25 -18.12 -1.62
C ASP A 81 18.84 -17.92 -3.09
N MET A 82 18.32 -16.74 -3.42
CA MET A 82 17.95 -16.34 -4.78
C MET A 82 18.83 -15.20 -5.31
N GLY A 83 20.10 -15.18 -4.91
CA GLY A 83 21.05 -14.16 -5.36
C GLY A 83 20.70 -12.75 -4.89
N TYR A 84 20.10 -12.62 -3.71
CA TYR A 84 19.62 -11.33 -3.16
C TYR A 84 18.57 -10.65 -4.03
N MET A 85 17.81 -11.40 -4.79
CA MET A 85 16.66 -10.87 -5.51
C MET A 85 15.61 -10.35 -4.51
N MET A 86 15.05 -9.17 -4.78
CA MET A 86 13.94 -8.64 -3.99
C MET A 86 12.69 -9.49 -4.24
N THR A 87 12.16 -10.10 -3.17
CA THR A 87 11.05 -11.05 -3.22
C THR A 87 9.78 -10.50 -2.60
N SER A 88 9.88 -9.50 -1.72
CA SER A 88 8.72 -8.86 -1.13
C SER A 88 8.98 -7.41 -0.73
N ILE A 89 7.90 -6.62 -0.71
CA ILE A 89 7.85 -5.25 -0.23
C ILE A 89 6.78 -5.20 0.87
N ALA A 90 7.06 -4.54 1.99
CA ALA A 90 6.09 -4.30 3.05
C ALA A 90 5.88 -2.80 3.29
N LEU A 91 4.64 -2.38 3.44
CA LEU A 91 4.28 -1.01 3.79
C LEU A 91 3.02 -0.96 4.66
N LEU A 92 3.00 -0.02 5.59
CA LEU A 92 1.88 0.19 6.50
C LEU A 92 0.94 1.26 5.95
N VAL A 93 -0.34 0.93 5.82
CA VAL A 93 -1.36 1.74 5.15
C VAL A 93 -2.51 2.02 6.12
N ASP A 94 -3.00 3.26 6.17
CA ASP A 94 -4.13 3.63 7.02
C ASP A 94 -5.49 3.38 6.36
N GLU A 95 -6.54 3.30 7.18
CA GLU A 95 -7.89 2.91 6.77
C GLU A 95 -8.50 3.81 5.68
N ARG A 96 -8.08 5.05 5.54
CA ARG A 96 -8.58 5.96 4.51
C ARG A 96 -8.26 5.51 3.09
N VAL A 97 -7.25 4.66 2.93
CA VAL A 97 -6.88 4.11 1.61
C VAL A 97 -7.90 3.07 1.13
N TRP A 98 -8.36 2.17 2.00
CA TRP A 98 -9.33 1.12 1.59
C TRP A 98 -10.78 1.47 1.93
N ASP A 99 -11.02 2.35 2.89
CA ASP A 99 -12.37 2.79 3.28
C ASP A 99 -12.47 4.32 3.30
N ALA A 100 -12.23 4.93 2.15
CA ALA A 100 -12.27 6.38 1.99
C ALA A 100 -13.68 6.97 2.26
N SER A 101 -14.75 6.19 2.08
CA SER A 101 -16.12 6.62 2.33
C SER A 101 -16.39 6.92 3.80
N LYS A 102 -15.64 6.30 4.71
CA LYS A 102 -15.74 6.52 6.15
C LYS A 102 -15.34 7.93 6.57
N TYR A 103 -14.53 8.63 5.76
CA TYR A 103 -13.95 9.94 6.04
C TYR A 103 -14.50 11.08 5.18
N GLY A 104 -15.57 10.85 4.45
CA GLY A 104 -16.16 11.87 3.62
C GLY A 104 -16.94 11.35 2.42
N ARG A 105 -16.96 12.12 1.34
CA ARG A 105 -17.62 11.71 0.10
C ARG A 105 -16.90 10.52 -0.53
N SER A 106 -17.69 9.54 -0.99
CA SER A 106 -17.14 8.36 -1.66
C SER A 106 -16.46 8.71 -2.99
N TYR A 107 -15.52 7.89 -3.40
CA TYR A 107 -14.90 8.01 -4.71
C TYR A 107 -15.93 7.94 -5.86
N ALA A 108 -16.99 7.14 -5.71
CA ALA A 108 -18.07 7.09 -6.66
C ALA A 108 -18.80 8.44 -6.80
N HIS A 109 -19.00 9.16 -5.69
CA HIS A 109 -19.57 10.51 -5.72
C HIS A 109 -18.67 11.49 -6.50
N TYR A 110 -17.34 11.43 -6.24
CA TYR A 110 -16.36 12.19 -6.99
C TYR A 110 -16.39 11.87 -8.50
N GLN A 111 -16.44 10.60 -8.87
CA GLN A 111 -16.53 10.19 -10.28
C GLN A 111 -17.79 10.70 -10.98
N LEU A 112 -18.95 10.71 -10.30
CA LEU A 112 -20.17 11.28 -10.84
C LEU A 112 -20.02 12.78 -11.08
N MET A 113 -19.40 13.50 -10.16
CA MET A 113 -19.19 14.96 -10.29
C MET A 113 -18.20 15.32 -11.41
N CYS A 114 -17.23 14.45 -11.71
CA CYS A 114 -16.23 14.66 -12.79
C CYS A 114 -16.82 14.48 -14.21
N GLN A 115 -18.03 13.97 -14.35
CA GLN A 115 -18.69 13.81 -15.65
C GLN A 115 -19.35 15.11 -16.14
N GLU A 116 -19.47 16.10 -15.27
CA GLU A 116 -19.99 17.42 -15.62
C GLU A 116 -18.84 18.37 -16.01
N ASP A 117 -18.96 19.02 -17.16
CA ASP A 117 -17.95 19.91 -17.74
C ASP A 117 -17.93 21.28 -17.03
N CYS A 118 -17.49 21.31 -15.75
CA CYS A 118 -17.42 22.52 -14.95
C CYS A 118 -16.18 22.53 -14.03
N GLU A 119 -15.81 23.68 -13.47
CA GLU A 119 -14.68 23.83 -12.54
C GLU A 119 -14.90 23.15 -11.16
N LEU A 120 -16.16 22.89 -10.79
CA LEU A 120 -16.52 22.20 -9.55
C LEU A 120 -15.87 20.84 -9.35
N PRO A 121 -15.66 19.98 -10.37
CA PRO A 121 -14.97 18.70 -10.22
C PRO A 121 -13.58 18.79 -9.61
N LYS A 122 -12.80 19.83 -9.93
CA LYS A 122 -11.44 20.01 -9.38
C LYS A 122 -11.48 20.33 -7.89
N LEU A 123 -12.42 21.18 -7.46
CA LEU A 123 -12.61 21.50 -6.05
C LEU A 123 -13.01 20.27 -5.25
N TYR A 124 -13.98 19.50 -5.73
CA TYR A 124 -14.42 18.25 -5.09
C TYR A 124 -13.32 17.18 -5.06
N TYR A 125 -12.50 17.09 -6.11
CA TYR A 125 -11.35 16.20 -6.12
C TYR A 125 -10.35 16.56 -5.03
N ASN A 126 -10.00 17.82 -4.88
CA ASN A 126 -9.07 18.28 -3.86
C ASN A 126 -9.63 18.01 -2.45
N GLU A 127 -10.90 18.31 -2.20
CA GLU A 127 -11.57 17.97 -0.93
C GLU A 127 -11.52 16.47 -0.66
N TRP A 128 -11.79 15.64 -1.67
CA TRP A 128 -11.75 14.20 -1.51
C TRP A 128 -10.32 13.70 -1.19
N VAL A 129 -9.30 14.23 -1.88
CA VAL A 129 -7.89 13.90 -1.60
C VAL A 129 -7.52 14.27 -0.17
N ASP A 130 -7.95 15.44 0.32
CA ASP A 130 -7.71 15.86 1.70
C ASP A 130 -8.40 14.91 2.70
N TRP A 131 -9.63 14.49 2.43
CA TRP A 131 -10.36 13.56 3.30
C TRP A 131 -9.75 12.18 3.38
N ILE A 132 -9.15 11.65 2.31
CA ILE A 132 -8.44 10.36 2.36
C ILE A 132 -7.03 10.47 2.94
N GLY A 133 -6.58 11.65 3.35
CA GLY A 133 -5.30 11.87 4.00
C GLY A 133 -4.17 12.34 3.09
N GLY A 134 -4.54 12.97 1.96
CA GLY A 134 -3.61 13.59 1.04
C GLY A 134 -3.27 12.76 -0.20
N LYS A 135 -2.50 13.35 -1.08
CA LYS A 135 -2.14 12.77 -2.39
C LYS A 135 -1.41 11.43 -2.28
N SER A 136 -0.62 11.22 -1.25
CA SER A 136 0.06 9.94 -1.02
C SER A 136 -0.94 8.79 -0.83
N ASN A 137 -1.98 8.99 -0.02
CA ASN A 137 -3.02 7.98 0.19
C ASN A 137 -3.86 7.75 -1.08
N GLU A 138 -4.14 8.78 -1.86
CA GLU A 138 -4.82 8.65 -3.16
C GLU A 138 -4.02 7.78 -4.12
N LEU A 139 -2.72 8.02 -4.23
CA LEU A 139 -1.81 7.24 -5.07
C LEU A 139 -1.66 5.80 -4.58
N LEU A 140 -1.57 5.57 -3.26
CA LEU A 140 -1.55 4.22 -2.68
C LEU A 140 -2.85 3.48 -2.97
N LYS A 141 -4.00 4.15 -2.87
CA LYS A 141 -5.29 3.56 -3.24
C LYS A 141 -5.27 3.07 -4.69
N THR A 142 -4.84 3.88 -5.63
CA THR A 142 -4.75 3.51 -7.04
C THR A 142 -3.80 2.32 -7.25
N LEU A 143 -2.62 2.35 -6.64
CA LEU A 143 -1.64 1.27 -6.75
C LEU A 143 -2.18 -0.05 -6.18
N LEU A 144 -2.58 -0.06 -4.91
CA LEU A 144 -2.92 -1.29 -4.19
C LEU A 144 -4.20 -1.96 -4.74
N PHE A 145 -5.19 -1.17 -5.15
CA PHE A 145 -6.43 -1.71 -5.72
C PHE A 145 -6.31 -2.13 -7.19
N SER A 146 -5.20 -1.84 -7.86
CA SER A 146 -4.87 -2.42 -9.17
C SER A 146 -4.28 -3.83 -9.07
N LEU A 147 -3.84 -4.25 -7.89
CA LEU A 147 -3.17 -5.52 -7.65
C LEU A 147 -4.16 -6.60 -7.20
N LYS A 148 -3.84 -7.86 -7.51
CA LYS A 148 -4.62 -9.03 -7.08
C LYS A 148 -4.08 -9.58 -5.77
N LEU A 149 -4.92 -10.32 -5.02
CA LEU A 149 -4.45 -11.11 -3.90
C LEU A 149 -3.44 -12.16 -4.37
N ALA A 150 -2.41 -12.37 -3.57
CA ALA A 150 -1.40 -13.39 -3.82
C ALA A 150 -1.93 -14.76 -3.37
N ILE A 151 -2.55 -15.44 -4.28
CA ILE A 151 -3.07 -16.80 -4.07
C ILE A 151 -2.13 -17.82 -4.66
#